data_67cf1290c697521b2a51fd822251d9de
#
_entry.id   67cf1290c697521b2a51fd822251d9de
#
_cell.length_a   1.000
_cell.length_b   1.000
_cell.length_c   1.000
_cell.angle_alpha   90.00
_cell.angle_beta   90.00
_cell.angle_gamma   90.00
#
_symmetry.space_group_name_H-M   'P 1'
#
loop_
_entity.id
_entity.type
_entity.pdbx_description
1 polymer ?
#
loop_
_entity_poly.entity_id
_entity_poly.type
_entity_poly.pdbx_seq_one_letter_code
_entity_poly.pdbx_strand_id
1 'polypeptide(L)'
;MTEKKMANQMGIGEEFAPYEFRVTPEFNKQYLEAVENYHPMYIQETDFGPPIVHPALLIVQSNVTRSPSFYLPPGMAAVHAKEQVEYINPGRVGKTFQVYWKVVDVYEKRGRPYQVKDVLIVDEDGVEILRRRIIDTYMGGKE
;
A
#
# COMPACT_ATOMS: atom_id res chain seq x y z
N MET A 1 21.27 -19.03 -0.04
CA MET A 1 20.60 -17.80 -0.53
C MET A 1 19.25 -18.16 -1.09
N THR A 2 18.22 -17.55 -0.54
CA THR A 2 16.88 -17.71 -1.09
C THR A 2 16.79 -16.90 -2.39
N GLU A 3 16.41 -17.56 -3.46
CA GLU A 3 16.17 -16.88 -4.73
C GLU A 3 15.04 -15.87 -4.58
N LYS A 4 15.27 -14.66 -5.07
CA LYS A 4 14.30 -13.58 -4.96
C LYS A 4 13.19 -13.75 -5.99
N LYS A 5 11.98 -14.02 -5.51
CA LYS A 5 10.82 -14.18 -6.39
C LYS A 5 10.29 -12.84 -6.89
N MET A 6 9.83 -12.81 -8.11
CA MET A 6 9.09 -11.68 -8.66
C MET A 6 7.67 -11.65 -8.09
N ALA A 7 7.02 -10.49 -8.12
CA ALA A 7 5.71 -10.30 -7.51
C ALA A 7 4.66 -11.32 -7.98
N ASN A 8 4.63 -11.61 -9.28
CA ASN A 8 3.68 -12.58 -9.85
C ASN A 8 3.96 -14.03 -9.46
N GLN A 9 5.16 -14.33 -8.94
CA GLN A 9 5.59 -15.68 -8.55
C GLN A 9 5.33 -15.96 -7.07
N MET A 10 4.94 -14.96 -6.31
CA MET A 10 4.68 -15.10 -4.88
C MET A 10 3.42 -15.93 -4.65
N GLY A 11 3.53 -16.96 -3.81
CA GLY A 11 2.43 -17.85 -3.47
C GLY A 11 1.80 -17.56 -2.11
N ILE A 12 0.76 -18.32 -1.78
CA ILE A 12 0.01 -18.15 -0.53
C ILE A 12 0.96 -18.23 0.67
N GLY A 13 0.85 -17.24 1.57
CA GLY A 13 1.64 -17.14 2.79
C GLY A 13 2.95 -16.40 2.62
N GLU A 14 3.39 -16.13 1.39
CA GLU A 14 4.64 -15.39 1.17
C GLU A 14 4.42 -13.90 1.42
N GLU A 15 5.43 -13.26 2.00
CA GLU A 15 5.41 -11.85 2.36
C GLU A 15 6.41 -11.07 1.51
N PHE A 16 6.03 -9.84 1.17
CA PHE A 16 6.98 -8.89 0.59
C PHE A 16 7.82 -8.25 1.69
N ALA A 17 8.99 -7.73 1.35
CA ALA A 17 9.78 -6.98 2.31
C ALA A 17 8.98 -5.77 2.80
N PRO A 18 8.95 -5.50 4.12
CA PRO A 18 8.23 -4.34 4.64
C PRO A 18 8.79 -3.04 4.08
N TYR A 19 7.93 -2.07 3.91
CA TYR A 19 8.31 -0.74 3.46
C TYR A 19 7.94 0.30 4.50
N GLU A 20 8.84 1.26 4.69
CA GLU A 20 8.65 2.34 5.66
C GLU A 20 8.53 3.68 4.93
N PHE A 21 7.60 4.51 5.37
CA PHE A 21 7.49 5.89 4.89
C PHE A 21 7.04 6.82 6.02
N ARG A 22 7.32 8.10 5.84
CA ARG A 22 6.91 9.14 6.78
C ARG A 22 6.21 10.26 6.03
N VAL A 23 5.10 10.74 6.59
CA VAL A 23 4.42 11.93 6.06
C VAL A 23 4.90 13.13 6.87
N THR A 24 5.86 13.86 6.31
CA THR A 24 6.34 15.10 6.90
C THR A 24 5.32 16.21 6.72
N PRO A 25 5.38 17.30 7.51
CA PRO A 25 4.53 18.48 7.28
C PRO A 25 4.63 19.01 5.85
N GLU A 26 5.83 19.04 5.28
CA GLU A 26 6.07 19.50 3.92
C GLU A 26 5.43 18.59 2.87
N PHE A 27 5.58 17.30 3.03
CA PHE A 27 4.97 16.32 2.13
C PHE A 27 3.45 16.39 2.20
N ASN A 28 2.90 16.49 3.42
CA ASN A 28 1.47 16.66 3.63
C ASN A 28 0.94 17.90 2.88
N LYS A 29 1.64 19.03 3.04
CA LYS A 29 1.26 20.28 2.37
C LYS A 29 1.28 20.13 0.84
N GLN A 30 2.34 19.56 0.29
CA GLN A 30 2.48 19.32 -1.14
C GLN A 30 1.35 18.46 -1.69
N TYR A 31 1.01 17.39 -0.98
CA TYR A 31 -0.08 16.52 -1.41
C TYR A 31 -1.43 17.21 -1.38
N LEU A 32 -1.74 17.92 -0.30
CA LEU A 32 -3.01 18.63 -0.18
C LEU A 32 -3.17 19.72 -1.24
N GLU A 33 -2.10 20.44 -1.55
CA GLU A 33 -2.10 21.44 -2.63
C GLU A 33 -2.32 20.76 -3.99
N ALA A 34 -1.69 19.61 -4.23
CA ALA A 34 -1.83 18.89 -5.49
C ALA A 34 -3.25 18.41 -5.74
N VAL A 35 -3.96 17.99 -4.70
CA VAL A 35 -5.36 17.52 -4.80
C VAL A 35 -6.37 18.61 -4.47
N GLU A 36 -5.89 19.82 -4.18
CA GLU A 36 -6.73 20.99 -3.85
C GLU A 36 -7.70 20.71 -2.69
N ASN A 37 -7.22 20.02 -1.67
CA ASN A 37 -8.02 19.73 -0.48
C ASN A 37 -7.46 20.49 0.72
N TYR A 38 -8.23 21.44 1.22
CA TYR A 38 -7.84 22.34 2.31
C TYR A 38 -8.69 22.14 3.56
N HIS A 39 -9.25 20.95 3.74
CA HIS A 39 -10.06 20.65 4.92
C HIS A 39 -9.22 20.78 6.19
N PRO A 40 -9.72 21.50 7.23
CA PRO A 40 -8.95 21.77 8.45
C PRO A 40 -8.39 20.51 9.14
N MET A 41 -9.08 19.38 9.07
CA MET A 41 -8.64 18.13 9.71
C MET A 41 -7.28 17.64 9.20
N TYR A 42 -6.90 18.00 7.97
CA TYR A 42 -5.63 17.62 7.36
C TYR A 42 -4.52 18.65 7.59
N ILE A 43 -4.86 19.83 8.09
CA ILE A 43 -3.94 20.98 8.18
C ILE A 43 -3.68 21.36 9.63
N GLN A 44 -4.71 21.29 10.49
CA GLN A 44 -4.65 21.82 11.84
C GLN A 44 -4.38 20.76 12.89
N GLU A 45 -3.51 21.10 13.82
CA GLU A 45 -3.34 20.35 15.06
C GLU A 45 -4.56 20.56 15.96
N THR A 46 -4.98 19.51 16.65
CA THR A 46 -6.11 19.53 17.57
C THR A 46 -5.69 18.94 18.91
N ASP A 47 -6.59 18.94 19.89
CA ASP A 47 -6.37 18.28 21.19
C ASP A 47 -6.12 16.79 21.06
N PHE A 48 -6.52 16.17 19.92
CA PHE A 48 -6.32 14.77 19.64
C PHE A 48 -4.95 14.48 19.00
N GLY A 49 -4.18 15.52 18.66
CA GLY A 49 -2.84 15.38 18.11
C GLY A 49 -2.61 16.13 16.80
N PRO A 50 -1.52 15.78 16.08
CA PRO A 50 -1.20 16.38 14.79
C PRO A 50 -2.31 16.20 13.76
N PRO A 51 -2.26 16.94 12.62
CA PRO A 51 -3.25 16.75 11.56
C PRO A 51 -3.35 15.31 11.10
N ILE A 52 -4.54 14.94 10.65
CA ILE A 52 -4.79 13.62 10.06
C ILE A 52 -4.18 13.59 8.65
N VAL A 53 -3.47 12.51 8.34
CA VAL A 53 -3.00 12.27 6.97
C VAL A 53 -4.22 11.96 6.08
N HIS A 54 -4.29 12.60 4.92
CA HIS A 54 -5.36 12.31 3.96
C HIS A 54 -5.37 10.81 3.64
N PRO A 55 -6.52 10.13 3.77
CA PRO A 55 -6.58 8.67 3.59
C PRO A 55 -6.06 8.19 2.24
N ALA A 56 -6.32 8.94 1.17
CA ALA A 56 -5.82 8.59 -0.16
C ALA A 56 -4.29 8.62 -0.26
N LEU A 57 -3.63 9.50 0.50
CA LEU A 57 -2.17 9.55 0.52
C LEU A 57 -1.58 8.27 1.10
N LEU A 58 -2.19 7.71 2.13
CA LEU A 58 -1.76 6.42 2.71
C LEU A 58 -1.86 5.30 1.67
N ILE A 59 -2.94 5.26 0.91
CA ILE A 59 -3.12 4.28 -0.17
C ILE A 59 -2.06 4.47 -1.25
N VAL A 60 -1.86 5.70 -1.70
CA VAL A 60 -0.87 6.03 -2.74
C VAL A 60 0.53 5.62 -2.30
N GLN A 61 0.92 5.95 -1.08
CA GLN A 61 2.24 5.59 -0.55
C GLN A 61 2.42 4.09 -0.43
N SER A 62 1.39 3.35 -0.05
CA SER A 62 1.47 1.89 0.02
C SER A 62 1.59 1.23 -1.35
N ASN A 63 1.18 1.91 -2.44
CA ASN A 63 1.34 1.42 -3.82
C ASN A 63 2.70 1.80 -4.42
N VAL A 64 3.12 3.03 -4.18
CA VAL A 64 4.34 3.58 -4.79
C VAL A 64 5.58 2.96 -4.18
N THR A 65 5.52 2.63 -2.92
CA THR A 65 6.63 2.07 -2.20
C THR A 65 7.07 0.76 -2.82
N ARG A 66 8.32 0.69 -3.16
CA ARG A 66 8.89 -0.48 -3.80
C ARG A 66 9.60 -1.32 -2.77
N SER A 67 8.87 -2.28 -2.21
CA SER A 67 9.56 -3.39 -1.57
C SER A 67 10.57 -3.95 -2.57
N PRO A 68 11.77 -4.34 -2.14
CA PRO A 68 12.75 -4.96 -3.05
C PRO A 68 12.25 -6.18 -3.81
N SER A 69 11.17 -6.78 -3.37
CA SER A 69 10.52 -7.92 -4.04
C SER A 69 9.34 -7.51 -4.92
N PHE A 70 9.00 -6.23 -4.99
CA PHE A 70 7.82 -5.77 -5.72
C PHE A 70 8.20 -5.33 -7.15
N TYR A 71 8.47 -6.29 -8.00
CA TYR A 71 8.75 -6.05 -9.41
C TYR A 71 8.21 -7.20 -10.26
N LEU A 72 8.08 -6.95 -11.55
CA LEU A 72 7.55 -7.90 -12.53
C LEU A 72 8.57 -8.21 -13.62
N PRO A 73 8.46 -9.37 -14.29
CA PRO A 73 9.28 -9.64 -15.48
C PRO A 73 9.04 -8.60 -16.56
N PRO A 74 10.03 -8.35 -17.43
CA PRO A 74 9.83 -7.46 -18.58
C PRO A 74 8.63 -7.90 -19.44
N GLY A 75 7.85 -6.91 -19.87
CA GLY A 75 6.69 -7.16 -20.72
C GLY A 75 5.43 -7.59 -19.98
N MET A 76 5.51 -7.82 -18.67
CA MET A 76 4.35 -8.18 -17.85
C MET A 76 3.80 -6.96 -17.14
N ALA A 77 2.47 -6.86 -17.05
CA ALA A 77 1.78 -5.82 -16.30
C ALA A 77 0.85 -6.43 -15.26
N ALA A 78 0.76 -5.81 -14.11
CA ALA A 78 -0.25 -6.12 -13.12
C ALA A 78 -1.48 -5.26 -13.40
N VAL A 79 -2.65 -5.90 -13.43
CA VAL A 79 -3.93 -5.21 -13.57
C VAL A 79 -4.64 -5.28 -12.23
N HIS A 80 -4.94 -4.13 -11.67
CA HIS A 80 -5.65 -3.98 -10.41
C HIS A 80 -7.14 -4.27 -10.66
N ALA A 81 -7.58 -5.49 -10.31
CA ALA A 81 -8.93 -5.95 -10.64
C ALA A 81 -9.96 -5.54 -9.58
N LYS A 82 -9.59 -5.61 -8.30
CA LYS A 82 -10.52 -5.30 -7.22
C LYS A 82 -9.74 -4.86 -5.97
N GLU A 83 -10.37 -4.00 -5.18
CA GLU A 83 -9.81 -3.58 -3.91
C GLU A 83 -10.90 -3.40 -2.85
N GLN A 84 -10.57 -3.74 -1.61
CA GLN A 84 -11.35 -3.42 -0.42
C GLN A 84 -10.43 -2.70 0.54
N VAL A 85 -10.91 -1.60 1.12
CA VAL A 85 -10.16 -0.80 2.09
C VAL A 85 -10.96 -0.68 3.37
N GLU A 86 -10.31 -0.94 4.49
CA GLU A 86 -10.86 -0.72 5.82
C GLU A 86 -9.98 0.29 6.56
N TYR A 87 -10.56 1.43 6.91
CA TYR A 87 -9.90 2.46 7.71
C TYR A 87 -10.16 2.18 9.19
N ILE A 88 -9.09 1.93 9.95
CA ILE A 88 -9.19 1.50 11.35
C ILE A 88 -8.95 2.66 12.30
N ASN A 89 -7.84 3.39 12.10
CA ASN A 89 -7.47 4.55 12.89
C ASN A 89 -6.89 5.63 11.99
N PRO A 90 -7.01 6.91 12.36
CA PRO A 90 -6.40 7.97 11.57
C PRO A 90 -4.88 7.89 11.64
N GLY A 91 -4.22 8.04 10.48
CA GLY A 91 -2.78 8.27 10.43
C GLY A 91 -2.50 9.74 10.72
N ARG A 92 -1.42 10.02 11.44
CA ARG A 92 -1.07 11.40 11.84
C ARG A 92 0.16 11.89 11.10
N VAL A 93 0.13 13.16 10.71
CA VAL A 93 1.28 13.84 10.10
C VAL A 93 2.46 13.81 11.09
N GLY A 94 3.64 13.52 10.59
CA GLY A 94 4.86 13.40 11.40
C GLY A 94 5.17 11.98 11.89
N LYS A 95 4.22 11.07 11.81
CA LYS A 95 4.44 9.67 12.17
C LYS A 95 5.11 8.89 11.03
N THR A 96 5.89 7.89 11.42
CA THR A 96 6.45 6.92 10.49
C THR A 96 5.52 5.72 10.40
N PHE A 97 5.29 5.24 9.17
CA PHE A 97 4.39 4.12 8.91
C PHE A 97 5.15 2.95 8.31
N GLN A 98 4.75 1.74 8.69
CA GLN A 98 5.23 0.49 8.12
C GLN A 98 4.13 -0.12 7.28
N VAL A 99 4.49 -0.59 6.09
CA VAL A 99 3.57 -1.23 5.15
C VAL A 99 3.96 -2.68 5.00
N TYR A 100 3.02 -3.58 5.27
CA TYR A 100 3.21 -5.03 5.15
C TYR A 100 2.31 -5.58 4.06
N TRP A 101 2.88 -6.37 3.16
CA TRP A 101 2.18 -7.04 2.08
C TRP A 101 2.33 -8.54 2.20
N LYS A 102 1.23 -9.25 2.09
CA LYS A 102 1.22 -10.72 2.15
C LYS A 102 0.27 -11.28 1.11
N VAL A 103 0.71 -12.32 0.40
CA VAL A 103 -0.16 -13.05 -0.51
C VAL A 103 -1.03 -14.01 0.31
N VAL A 104 -2.35 -13.90 0.19
CA VAL A 104 -3.30 -14.69 0.98
C VAL A 104 -4.07 -15.68 0.13
N ASP A 105 -4.14 -15.48 -1.17
CA ASP A 105 -4.78 -16.42 -2.07
C ASP A 105 -4.22 -16.29 -3.49
N VAL A 106 -4.28 -17.38 -4.24
CA VAL A 106 -3.93 -17.42 -5.66
C VAL A 106 -4.93 -18.35 -6.33
N TYR A 107 -5.56 -17.89 -7.40
CA TYR A 107 -6.53 -18.69 -8.13
C TYR A 107 -6.51 -18.36 -9.61
N GLU A 108 -7.14 -19.24 -10.40
CA GLU A 108 -7.34 -19.02 -11.82
C GLU A 108 -8.82 -18.84 -12.11
N LYS A 109 -9.14 -17.88 -12.97
CA LYS A 109 -10.50 -17.63 -13.41
C LYS A 109 -10.48 -17.22 -14.87
N ARG A 110 -11.24 -17.95 -15.68
CA ARG A 110 -11.34 -17.71 -17.13
C ARG A 110 -9.97 -17.68 -17.82
N GLY A 111 -9.08 -18.60 -17.41
CA GLY A 111 -7.75 -18.72 -17.99
C GLY A 111 -6.74 -17.67 -17.54
N ARG A 112 -7.08 -16.84 -16.56
CA ARG A 112 -6.18 -15.81 -16.03
C ARG A 112 -5.79 -16.08 -14.59
N PRO A 113 -4.53 -15.85 -14.24
CA PRO A 113 -4.09 -15.97 -12.85
C PRO A 113 -4.48 -14.73 -12.06
N TYR A 114 -5.00 -14.95 -10.85
CA TYR A 114 -5.31 -13.89 -9.90
C TYR A 114 -4.51 -14.10 -8.62
N GLN A 115 -4.07 -13.01 -8.04
CA GLN A 115 -3.35 -13.02 -6.78
C GLN A 115 -4.03 -12.06 -5.82
N VAL A 116 -4.33 -12.55 -4.61
CA VAL A 116 -4.95 -11.75 -3.55
C VAL A 116 -3.88 -11.38 -2.55
N LYS A 117 -3.72 -10.09 -2.29
CA LYS A 117 -2.75 -9.57 -1.33
C LYS A 117 -3.46 -8.80 -0.23
N ASP A 118 -3.07 -9.04 1.00
CA ASP A 118 -3.48 -8.22 2.13
C ASP A 118 -2.36 -7.24 2.44
N VAL A 119 -2.74 -5.98 2.64
CA VAL A 119 -1.83 -4.89 2.99
C VAL A 119 -2.26 -4.35 4.34
N LEU A 120 -1.30 -4.18 5.23
CA LEU A 120 -1.51 -3.56 6.54
C LEU A 120 -0.57 -2.37 6.68
N ILE A 121 -1.11 -1.23 7.05
CA ILE A 121 -0.32 -0.06 7.44
C ILE A 121 -0.44 0.13 8.94
N VAL A 122 0.71 0.20 9.61
CA VAL A 122 0.84 0.39 11.06
C VAL A 122 1.71 1.61 11.30
N ASP A 123 1.39 2.42 12.30
CA ASP A 123 2.26 3.55 12.66
C ASP A 123 3.40 3.11 13.59
N GLU A 124 4.28 4.05 13.92
CA GLU A 124 5.46 3.81 14.76
C GLU A 124 5.12 3.36 16.18
N ASP A 125 3.90 3.57 16.64
CA ASP A 125 3.43 3.14 17.96
C ASP A 125 2.73 1.79 17.93
N GLY A 126 2.72 1.12 16.78
CA GLY A 126 2.07 -0.16 16.60
C GLY A 126 0.56 -0.09 16.38
N VAL A 127 0.03 1.11 16.14
CA VAL A 127 -1.40 1.31 15.90
C VAL A 127 -1.73 0.93 14.46
N GLU A 128 -2.71 0.06 14.26
CA GLU A 128 -3.19 -0.30 12.94
C GLU A 128 -3.97 0.87 12.34
N ILE A 129 -3.57 1.31 11.16
CA ILE A 129 -4.15 2.48 10.50
C ILE A 129 -5.16 2.07 9.44
N LEU A 130 -4.77 1.20 8.52
CA LEU A 130 -5.69 0.69 7.51
C LEU A 130 -5.28 -0.70 7.02
N ARG A 131 -6.26 -1.40 6.50
CA ARG A 131 -6.07 -2.69 5.83
C ARG A 131 -6.63 -2.60 4.42
N ARG A 132 -5.91 -3.19 3.48
CA ARG A 132 -6.35 -3.29 2.11
C ARG A 132 -6.34 -4.76 1.70
N ARG A 133 -7.30 -5.14 0.88
CA ARG A 133 -7.25 -6.41 0.15
C ARG A 133 -7.29 -6.09 -1.32
N ILE A 134 -6.22 -6.45 -2.01
CA ILE A 134 -6.02 -6.14 -3.42
C ILE A 134 -6.03 -7.44 -4.21
N ILE A 135 -6.82 -7.46 -5.29
CA ILE A 135 -6.83 -8.59 -6.22
C ILE A 135 -6.25 -8.08 -7.53
N ASP A 136 -5.13 -8.66 -7.93
CA ASP A 136 -4.46 -8.37 -9.19
C ASP A 136 -4.50 -9.57 -10.11
N THR A 137 -4.58 -9.30 -11.40
CA THR A 137 -4.28 -10.28 -12.44
C THR A 137 -3.06 -9.81 -13.23
N TYR A 138 -2.36 -10.75 -13.82
CA TYR A 138 -1.13 -10.45 -14.56
C TYR A 138 -1.34 -10.75 -16.02
N MET A 139 -0.85 -9.85 -16.88
CA MET A 139 -0.99 -9.93 -18.33
C MET A 139 0.36 -9.74 -19.00
N GLY A 140 0.56 -10.42 -20.14
CA GLY A 140 1.78 -10.29 -20.91
C GLY A 140 2.92 -11.16 -20.36
N GLY A 141 4.14 -10.74 -20.66
CA GLY A 141 5.33 -11.50 -20.35
C GLY A 141 5.83 -12.26 -21.58
N LYS A 142 7.03 -12.80 -21.49
CA LYS A 142 7.59 -13.63 -22.58
C LYS A 142 6.99 -15.02 -22.52
N GLU A 143 6.56 -15.50 -23.67
CA GLU A 143 6.23 -16.89 -23.87
C GLU A 143 7.51 -17.73 -23.89
#